data_df82a956ce8c7d8996b9a7274fa80b36
#
_entry.id   df82a956ce8c7d8996b9a7274fa80b36
#
_cell.length_a   1.000
_cell.length_b   1.000
_cell.length_c   1.000
_cell.angle_alpha   90.00
_cell.angle_beta   90.00
_cell.angle_gamma   90.00
#
_symmetry.space_group_name_H-M   'P 1'
#
loop_
_entity.id
_entity.type
_entity.pdbx_description
1 polymer ?
#
loop_
_entity_poly.entity_id
_entity_poly.type
_entity_poly.pdbx_seq_one_letter_code
_entity_poly.pdbx_strand_id
1 'polypeptide(L)'
;MIRINIEKIKKLRNYLDDTCYDTLNQKIRQHQNYFFNPLPNEYDNIQLELLKLKKDKRVLLKLLLLGDKIELNEIENTIGTEFLNLLIELGIVIKSDGYVQTDSYIIISFLDKYFLVGLPYNNPNCRIKDPSVYIGMDTYRLTENITSKRVDKVLDLCAGSGIQGICAANKANSVTLVEINHKTIPFTKFNIVLNNVEDKVRVKEGSLYENLGNTTFDEIYVNPPFIAVPQDWNFPIAGNGGENGLEITLNIIRGYKRHLNINGRAYMVGEAIGTEKEPFLIDELRTELGNDFKITVILDFKFSIEAHLRRSSYVAINMGKMNGKNADELFEKYKDWIKKVNATSVYNYYLKVERTQPAQGSIEVINMTTTWSKDDVPVLKNNKDFQIQKFPQYYAICRNGKIIAQLDDATLTFIKKIDGKLTIEEIYQKLCEENKNVANYLPRVEAIESLAEACGTLKARNIIEKCNRN
;
A
#
# COMPACT_ATOMS: atom_id res chain seq x y z
N MET A 1 -0.58 -24.91 1.67
CA MET A 1 0.40 -24.44 0.66
C MET A 1 -0.31 -24.31 -0.69
N ILE A 2 -0.17 -23.18 -1.37
CA ILE A 2 -0.80 -22.90 -2.68
C ILE A 2 -0.34 -23.90 -3.73
N ARG A 3 -1.27 -24.40 -4.52
CA ARG A 3 -1.03 -25.39 -5.57
C ARG A 3 -1.31 -24.81 -6.94
N ILE A 4 -0.35 -24.95 -7.84
CA ILE A 4 -0.49 -24.45 -9.21
C ILE A 4 -1.09 -25.54 -10.09
N ASN A 5 -2.35 -25.35 -10.45
CA ASN A 5 -3.06 -26.18 -11.42
C ASN A 5 -3.83 -25.22 -12.35
N ILE A 6 -3.35 -25.11 -13.59
CA ILE A 6 -3.84 -24.11 -14.55
C ILE A 6 -5.34 -24.23 -14.79
N GLU A 7 -5.85 -25.44 -15.01
CA GLU A 7 -7.28 -25.68 -15.25
C GLU A 7 -8.15 -25.25 -14.06
N LYS A 8 -7.74 -25.62 -12.85
CA LYS A 8 -8.47 -25.28 -11.63
C LYS A 8 -8.42 -23.79 -11.31
N ILE A 9 -7.27 -23.12 -11.58
CA ILE A 9 -7.16 -21.67 -11.40
C ILE A 9 -8.07 -20.94 -12.40
N LYS A 10 -8.18 -21.42 -13.64
CA LYS A 10 -9.10 -20.86 -14.63
C LYS A 10 -10.58 -21.08 -14.24
N LYS A 11 -10.92 -22.23 -13.64
CA LYS A 11 -12.25 -22.44 -13.06
C LYS A 11 -12.54 -21.46 -11.91
N LEU A 12 -11.57 -21.20 -11.05
CA LEU A 12 -11.68 -20.18 -10.02
C LEU A 12 -11.94 -18.80 -10.64
N ARG A 13 -11.17 -18.42 -11.66
CA ARG A 13 -11.37 -17.15 -12.37
C ARG A 13 -12.78 -17.00 -12.90
N ASN A 14 -13.29 -18.01 -13.60
CA ASN A 14 -14.65 -18.00 -14.14
C ASN A 14 -15.69 -17.82 -13.04
N TYR A 15 -15.54 -18.53 -11.92
CA TYR A 15 -16.46 -18.38 -10.78
C TYR A 15 -16.45 -16.97 -10.20
N LEU A 16 -15.26 -16.34 -10.06
CA LEU A 16 -15.15 -14.97 -9.58
C LEU A 16 -15.84 -13.97 -10.54
N ASP A 17 -15.69 -14.17 -11.85
CA ASP A 17 -16.32 -13.36 -12.88
C ASP A 17 -17.86 -13.54 -12.86
N ASP A 18 -18.36 -14.78 -12.85
CA ASP A 18 -19.79 -15.11 -12.82
C ASP A 18 -20.48 -14.57 -11.55
N THR A 19 -19.76 -14.50 -10.44
CA THR A 19 -20.27 -13.96 -9.19
C THR A 19 -20.14 -12.44 -9.08
N CYS A 20 -19.57 -11.77 -10.08
CA CYS A 20 -19.27 -10.34 -10.06
C CYS A 20 -18.39 -9.95 -8.86
N TYR A 21 -17.45 -10.81 -8.50
CA TYR A 21 -16.61 -10.63 -7.31
C TYR A 21 -15.83 -9.31 -7.35
N ASP A 22 -15.34 -8.89 -8.52
CA ASP A 22 -14.65 -7.61 -8.69
C ASP A 22 -15.54 -6.43 -8.29
N THR A 23 -16.77 -6.36 -8.83
CA THR A 23 -17.73 -5.30 -8.51
C THR A 23 -18.07 -5.28 -7.01
N LEU A 24 -18.25 -6.46 -6.41
CA LEU A 24 -18.52 -6.58 -4.97
C LEU A 24 -17.34 -6.09 -4.14
N ASN A 25 -16.14 -6.47 -4.54
CA ASN A 25 -14.91 -6.06 -3.90
C ASN A 25 -14.72 -4.54 -3.99
N GLN A 26 -14.88 -3.94 -5.17
CA GLN A 26 -14.81 -2.49 -5.39
C GLN A 26 -15.87 -1.73 -4.57
N LYS A 27 -17.08 -2.27 -4.45
CA LYS A 27 -18.13 -1.65 -3.63
C LYS A 27 -17.73 -1.58 -2.15
N ILE A 28 -17.12 -2.63 -1.62
CA ILE A 28 -16.60 -2.61 -0.25
C ILE A 28 -15.45 -1.60 -0.13
N ARG A 29 -14.54 -1.53 -1.12
CA ARG A 29 -13.42 -0.58 -1.15
C ARG A 29 -13.85 0.88 -1.14
N GLN A 30 -14.96 1.25 -1.79
CA GLN A 30 -15.46 2.63 -1.83
C GLN A 30 -15.73 3.23 -0.44
N HIS A 31 -15.92 2.38 0.56
CA HIS A 31 -16.19 2.78 1.94
C HIS A 31 -14.92 2.85 2.80
N GLN A 32 -13.75 2.56 2.24
CA GLN A 32 -12.52 2.39 2.99
C GLN A 32 -11.32 3.00 2.29
N ASN A 33 -10.59 3.85 3.00
CA ASN A 33 -9.31 4.37 2.52
C ASN A 33 -8.17 3.36 2.61
N TYR A 34 -8.30 2.31 3.45
CA TYR A 34 -7.26 1.32 3.75
C TYR A 34 -7.79 -0.10 3.66
N PHE A 35 -8.09 -0.52 2.45
CA PHE A 35 -8.77 -1.76 2.15
C PHE A 35 -8.04 -3.04 2.62
N PHE A 36 -6.71 -3.01 2.76
CA PHE A 36 -5.91 -4.18 3.12
C PHE A 36 -5.44 -4.21 4.56
N ASN A 37 -5.54 -3.10 5.25
CA ASN A 37 -5.26 -2.93 6.66
C ASN A 37 -6.46 -2.26 7.32
N PRO A 38 -7.66 -2.89 7.32
CA PRO A 38 -8.78 -2.30 7.99
C PRO A 38 -8.40 -2.16 9.47
N LEU A 39 -8.50 -0.93 9.97
CA LEU A 39 -8.52 -0.71 11.40
C LEU A 39 -9.70 -1.50 11.98
N PRO A 40 -9.67 -2.04 13.20
CA PRO A 40 -10.75 -2.84 13.75
C PRO A 40 -12.15 -2.21 13.70
N ASN A 41 -12.26 -0.87 13.82
CA ASN A 41 -13.51 -0.15 13.63
C ASN A 41 -13.97 -0.15 12.14
N GLU A 42 -13.04 -0.16 11.19
CA GLU A 42 -13.35 -0.33 9.76
C GLU A 42 -13.82 -1.75 9.46
N TYR A 43 -13.27 -2.75 10.16
CA TYR A 43 -13.72 -4.13 10.05
C TYR A 43 -15.20 -4.28 10.44
N ASP A 44 -15.65 -3.62 11.51
CA ASP A 44 -17.04 -3.59 11.93
C ASP A 44 -17.94 -2.90 10.88
N ASN A 45 -17.47 -1.80 10.31
CA ASN A 45 -18.17 -1.10 9.22
C ASN A 45 -18.28 -1.97 7.96
N ILE A 46 -17.23 -2.72 7.61
CA ILE A 46 -17.29 -3.72 6.53
C ILE A 46 -18.38 -4.76 6.82
N GLN A 47 -18.41 -5.31 8.02
CA GLN A 47 -19.41 -6.30 8.40
C GLN A 47 -20.83 -5.75 8.21
N LEU A 48 -21.08 -4.48 8.58
CA LEU A 48 -22.38 -3.81 8.35
C LEU A 48 -22.71 -3.65 6.86
N GLU A 49 -21.75 -3.29 6.01
CA GLU A 49 -21.96 -3.21 4.57
C GLU A 49 -22.24 -4.58 3.95
N LEU A 50 -21.56 -5.63 4.44
CA LEU A 50 -21.81 -6.99 3.98
C LEU A 50 -23.23 -7.47 4.30
N LEU A 51 -23.85 -6.99 5.40
CA LEU A 51 -25.23 -7.34 5.74
C LEU A 51 -26.24 -6.87 4.68
N LYS A 52 -25.91 -5.87 3.87
CA LYS A 52 -26.77 -5.37 2.78
C LYS A 52 -26.73 -6.26 1.53
N LEU A 53 -25.83 -7.23 1.46
CA LEU A 53 -25.67 -8.14 0.33
C LEU A 53 -26.52 -9.41 0.50
N LYS A 54 -26.83 -10.07 -0.62
CA LYS A 54 -27.40 -11.42 -0.60
C LYS A 54 -26.45 -12.37 0.14
N LYS A 55 -27.03 -13.42 0.75
CA LYS A 55 -26.30 -14.32 1.63
C LYS A 55 -25.08 -14.97 0.95
N ASP A 56 -25.23 -15.46 -0.28
CA ASP A 56 -24.18 -16.08 -1.08
C ASP A 56 -23.00 -15.12 -1.32
N LYS A 57 -23.28 -13.87 -1.70
CA LYS A 57 -22.27 -12.84 -1.94
C LYS A 57 -21.54 -12.43 -0.65
N ARG A 58 -22.31 -12.30 0.42
CA ARG A 58 -21.77 -12.00 1.76
C ARG A 58 -20.82 -13.09 2.25
N VAL A 59 -21.21 -14.35 2.13
CA VAL A 59 -20.39 -15.49 2.54
C VAL A 59 -19.10 -15.58 1.71
N LEU A 60 -19.22 -15.38 0.40
CA LEU A 60 -18.07 -15.36 -0.52
C LEU A 60 -17.04 -14.29 -0.13
N LEU A 61 -17.48 -13.04 0.13
CA LEU A 61 -16.60 -11.96 0.54
C LEU A 61 -16.00 -12.18 1.94
N LYS A 62 -16.80 -12.65 2.89
CA LYS A 62 -16.30 -13.02 4.22
C LYS A 62 -15.18 -14.03 4.14
N LEU A 63 -15.35 -15.08 3.34
CA LEU A 63 -14.32 -16.11 3.18
C LEU A 63 -13.10 -15.59 2.42
N LEU A 64 -13.28 -15.08 1.21
CA LEU A 64 -12.16 -14.83 0.28
C LEU A 64 -11.53 -13.45 0.43
N LEU A 65 -12.25 -12.46 1.01
CA LEU A 65 -11.74 -11.10 1.18
C LEU A 65 -11.31 -10.80 2.61
N LEU A 66 -12.07 -11.28 3.61
CA LEU A 66 -11.78 -11.01 5.01
C LEU A 66 -11.06 -12.16 5.72
N GLY A 67 -11.05 -13.35 5.12
CA GLY A 67 -10.47 -14.55 5.73
C GLY A 67 -11.26 -15.07 6.93
N ASP A 68 -12.55 -14.73 7.02
CA ASP A 68 -13.40 -15.14 8.13
C ASP A 68 -13.54 -16.66 8.21
N LYS A 69 -13.64 -17.15 9.44
CA LYS A 69 -13.99 -18.54 9.74
C LYS A 69 -15.49 -18.70 9.61
N ILE A 70 -15.96 -19.61 8.74
CA ILE A 70 -17.39 -19.82 8.41
C ILE A 70 -17.75 -21.27 8.61
N GLU A 71 -18.96 -21.54 9.09
CA GLU A 71 -19.46 -22.92 9.28
C GLU A 71 -19.54 -23.67 7.94
N LEU A 72 -19.12 -24.92 7.93
CA LEU A 72 -19.11 -25.76 6.73
C LEU A 72 -20.47 -25.83 6.06
N ASN A 73 -21.52 -26.10 6.84
CA ASN A 73 -22.90 -26.18 6.30
C ASN A 73 -23.36 -24.86 5.66
N GLU A 74 -22.94 -23.72 6.20
CA GLU A 74 -23.25 -22.42 5.61
C GLU A 74 -22.57 -22.26 4.25
N ILE A 75 -21.29 -22.63 4.15
CA ILE A 75 -20.52 -22.58 2.89
C ILE A 75 -21.17 -23.50 1.84
N GLU A 76 -21.44 -24.76 2.16
CA GLU A 76 -21.98 -25.74 1.24
C GLU A 76 -23.38 -25.33 0.72
N ASN A 77 -24.21 -24.70 1.56
CA ASN A 77 -25.54 -24.23 1.20
C ASN A 77 -25.56 -22.88 0.44
N THR A 78 -24.44 -22.13 0.41
CA THR A 78 -24.40 -20.79 -0.18
C THR A 78 -23.55 -20.71 -1.44
N ILE A 79 -22.30 -21.18 -1.39
CA ILE A 79 -21.38 -21.15 -2.54
C ILE A 79 -21.19 -22.53 -3.19
N GLY A 80 -21.71 -23.58 -2.58
CA GLY A 80 -21.72 -24.94 -3.10
C GLY A 80 -20.47 -25.77 -2.78
N THR A 81 -20.69 -27.07 -2.67
CA THR A 81 -19.62 -28.05 -2.33
C THR A 81 -18.55 -28.14 -3.42
N GLU A 82 -18.92 -28.00 -4.69
CA GLU A 82 -17.97 -28.07 -5.82
C GLU A 82 -16.95 -26.93 -5.75
N PHE A 83 -17.43 -25.71 -5.54
CA PHE A 83 -16.54 -24.54 -5.41
C PHE A 83 -15.67 -24.61 -4.14
N LEU A 84 -16.24 -25.07 -3.03
CA LEU A 84 -15.46 -25.32 -1.81
C LEU A 84 -14.31 -26.31 -2.06
N ASN A 85 -14.59 -27.42 -2.72
CA ASN A 85 -13.58 -28.41 -3.05
C ASN A 85 -12.50 -27.84 -3.97
N LEU A 86 -12.87 -27.02 -4.97
CA LEU A 86 -11.93 -26.30 -5.81
C LEU A 86 -10.96 -25.44 -4.99
N LEU A 87 -11.46 -24.66 -4.03
CA LEU A 87 -10.62 -23.83 -3.15
C LEU A 87 -9.68 -24.64 -2.26
N ILE A 88 -10.15 -25.79 -1.73
CA ILE A 88 -9.34 -26.72 -0.93
C ILE A 88 -8.23 -27.33 -1.80
N GLU A 89 -8.56 -27.78 -3.00
CA GLU A 89 -7.61 -28.38 -3.94
C GLU A 89 -6.53 -27.38 -4.41
N LEU A 90 -6.87 -26.10 -4.50
CA LEU A 90 -5.94 -25.01 -4.79
C LEU A 90 -5.10 -24.60 -3.56
N GLY A 91 -5.48 -25.07 -2.37
CA GLY A 91 -4.80 -24.73 -1.11
C GLY A 91 -5.09 -23.31 -0.62
N ILE A 92 -6.21 -22.73 -1.07
CA ILE A 92 -6.64 -21.36 -0.65
C ILE A 92 -7.34 -21.42 0.70
N VAL A 93 -8.15 -22.47 0.92
CA VAL A 93 -8.89 -22.67 2.16
C VAL A 93 -8.54 -24.01 2.82
N ILE A 94 -8.74 -24.05 4.11
CA ILE A 94 -8.63 -25.25 4.94
C ILE A 94 -9.95 -25.53 5.64
N LYS A 95 -10.22 -26.83 5.85
CA LYS A 95 -11.38 -27.32 6.60
C LYS A 95 -10.91 -27.90 7.92
N SER A 96 -11.47 -27.43 9.03
CA SER A 96 -11.17 -27.93 10.39
C SER A 96 -12.37 -27.76 11.30
N ASP A 97 -12.68 -28.80 12.08
CA ASP A 97 -13.67 -28.77 13.18
C ASP A 97 -15.06 -28.23 12.78
N GLY A 98 -15.54 -28.60 11.59
CA GLY A 98 -16.83 -28.16 11.07
C GLY A 98 -16.84 -26.74 10.49
N TYR A 99 -15.68 -26.14 10.34
CA TYR A 99 -15.51 -24.80 9.77
C TYR A 99 -14.60 -24.80 8.54
N VAL A 100 -14.71 -23.73 7.78
CA VAL A 100 -13.87 -23.41 6.61
C VAL A 100 -13.31 -21.99 6.80
N GLN A 101 -12.06 -21.81 6.46
CA GLN A 101 -11.39 -20.50 6.47
C GLN A 101 -10.25 -20.51 5.46
N THR A 102 -9.76 -19.34 5.07
CA THR A 102 -8.55 -19.26 4.24
C THR A 102 -7.32 -19.68 5.05
N ASP A 103 -6.29 -20.17 4.35
CA ASP A 103 -4.99 -20.50 4.95
C ASP A 103 -4.10 -19.25 5.03
N SER A 104 -4.64 -18.17 5.64
CA SER A 104 -4.03 -16.82 5.74
C SER A 104 -3.86 -16.10 4.39
N TYR A 105 -4.70 -16.41 3.41
CA TYR A 105 -4.70 -15.77 2.10
C TYR A 105 -6.06 -15.13 1.82
N ILE A 106 -6.05 -14.10 0.96
CA ILE A 106 -7.26 -13.45 0.47
C ILE A 106 -7.16 -13.25 -1.04
N ILE A 107 -8.30 -13.08 -1.67
CA ILE A 107 -8.38 -12.69 -3.07
C ILE A 107 -8.90 -11.27 -3.14
N ILE A 108 -8.09 -10.40 -3.72
CA ILE A 108 -8.47 -9.01 -3.97
C ILE A 108 -8.70 -8.79 -5.45
N SER A 109 -9.46 -7.76 -5.79
CA SER A 109 -9.56 -7.28 -7.17
C SER A 109 -9.00 -5.87 -7.32
N PHE A 110 -8.33 -5.61 -8.43
CA PHE A 110 -7.82 -4.30 -8.78
C PHE A 110 -7.65 -4.16 -10.29
N LEU A 111 -8.19 -3.09 -10.91
CA LEU A 111 -8.17 -2.85 -12.36
C LEU A 111 -8.60 -4.09 -13.17
N ASP A 112 -9.76 -4.66 -12.85
CA ASP A 112 -10.34 -5.86 -13.50
C ASP A 112 -9.47 -7.13 -13.41
N LYS A 113 -8.54 -7.17 -12.46
CA LYS A 113 -7.65 -8.29 -12.18
C LYS A 113 -7.88 -8.82 -10.77
N TYR A 114 -7.57 -10.10 -10.56
CA TYR A 114 -7.64 -10.75 -9.25
C TYR A 114 -6.25 -11.13 -8.76
N PHE A 115 -6.02 -10.97 -7.48
CA PHE A 115 -4.73 -11.29 -6.86
C PHE A 115 -4.93 -12.09 -5.59
N LEU A 116 -4.35 -13.27 -5.55
CA LEU A 116 -4.19 -14.03 -4.31
C LEU A 116 -2.99 -13.46 -3.56
N VAL A 117 -3.24 -12.99 -2.35
CA VAL A 117 -2.23 -12.34 -1.49
C VAL A 117 -2.37 -12.80 -0.04
N GLY A 118 -1.36 -12.54 0.79
CA GLY A 118 -1.42 -12.80 2.21
C GLY A 118 -2.40 -11.88 2.93
N LEU A 119 -3.06 -12.39 3.96
CA LEU A 119 -3.80 -11.56 4.90
C LEU A 119 -2.83 -10.59 5.59
N PRO A 120 -3.19 -9.32 5.75
CA PRO A 120 -2.40 -8.37 6.54
C PRO A 120 -2.17 -8.89 7.96
N TYR A 121 -0.97 -8.69 8.50
CA TYR A 121 -0.57 -9.20 9.82
C TYR A 121 -1.44 -8.68 10.98
N ASN A 122 -2.08 -7.52 10.83
CA ASN A 122 -3.00 -6.93 11.78
C ASN A 122 -4.47 -7.36 11.59
N ASN A 123 -4.78 -8.16 10.57
CA ASN A 123 -6.10 -8.77 10.43
C ASN A 123 -6.30 -9.81 11.55
N PRO A 124 -7.43 -9.79 12.27
CA PRO A 124 -7.68 -10.73 13.38
C PRO A 124 -7.70 -12.20 12.94
N ASN A 125 -7.93 -12.47 11.66
CA ASN A 125 -7.92 -13.81 11.09
C ASN A 125 -6.53 -14.24 10.59
N CYS A 126 -5.52 -13.35 10.63
CA CYS A 126 -4.18 -13.65 10.14
C CYS A 126 -3.44 -14.60 11.09
N ARG A 127 -3.04 -15.77 10.59
CA ARG A 127 -2.28 -16.79 11.33
C ARG A 127 -0.79 -16.73 11.03
N ILE A 128 -0.43 -16.18 9.88
CA ILE A 128 0.95 -16.06 9.41
C ILE A 128 1.38 -14.62 9.65
N LYS A 129 2.31 -14.43 10.60
CA LYS A 129 2.78 -13.09 10.96
C LYS A 129 3.62 -12.41 9.87
N ASP A 130 4.27 -13.19 9.01
CA ASP A 130 5.10 -12.70 7.90
C ASP A 130 4.59 -13.29 6.59
N PRO A 131 3.55 -12.70 5.97
CA PRO A 131 3.02 -13.18 4.71
C PRO A 131 4.08 -13.04 3.61
N SER A 132 4.24 -14.09 2.80
CA SER A 132 5.21 -14.08 1.69
C SER A 132 4.86 -13.09 0.59
N VAL A 133 3.60 -12.64 0.52
CA VAL A 133 3.08 -11.70 -0.47
C VAL A 133 2.24 -10.65 0.23
N TYR A 134 2.65 -9.41 0.10
CA TYR A 134 1.98 -8.25 0.67
C TYR A 134 1.61 -7.25 -0.42
N ILE A 135 0.50 -6.55 -0.26
CA ILE A 135 0.11 -5.39 -1.08
C ILE A 135 -0.21 -4.24 -0.15
N GLY A 136 0.47 -3.12 -0.34
CA GLY A 136 0.30 -1.88 0.41
C GLY A 136 -0.26 -0.75 -0.44
N MET A 137 -0.42 0.42 0.16
CA MET A 137 -0.89 1.64 -0.52
C MET A 137 0.07 2.11 -1.62
N ASP A 138 1.36 1.95 -1.39
CA ASP A 138 2.45 2.16 -2.34
C ASP A 138 2.26 1.33 -3.62
N THR A 139 1.86 0.07 -3.49
CA THR A 139 1.56 -0.83 -4.61
C THR A 139 0.41 -0.29 -5.46
N TYR A 140 -0.69 0.17 -4.85
CA TYR A 140 -1.81 0.77 -5.59
C TYR A 140 -1.40 2.05 -6.29
N ARG A 141 -0.71 2.92 -5.57
CA ARG A 141 -0.22 4.18 -6.09
C ARG A 141 0.64 3.99 -7.34
N LEU A 142 1.55 3.01 -7.33
CA LEU A 142 2.36 2.69 -8.51
C LEU A 142 1.49 2.12 -9.63
N THR A 143 0.59 1.19 -9.32
CA THR A 143 -0.20 0.47 -10.31
C THR A 143 -1.25 1.37 -10.98
N GLU A 144 -1.88 2.29 -10.26
CA GLU A 144 -2.83 3.29 -10.80
C GLU A 144 -2.18 4.24 -11.81
N ASN A 145 -0.88 4.44 -11.72
CA ASN A 145 -0.10 5.28 -12.61
C ASN A 145 0.49 4.53 -13.84
N ILE A 146 0.12 3.26 -14.04
CA ILE A 146 0.51 2.53 -15.25
C ILE A 146 -0.13 3.19 -16.47
N THR A 147 0.70 3.67 -17.39
CA THR A 147 0.22 4.39 -18.58
C THR A 147 -0.50 3.44 -19.55
N SER A 148 -1.45 3.95 -20.33
CA SER A 148 -2.15 3.19 -21.37
C SER A 148 -1.36 3.05 -22.69
N LYS A 149 -0.22 3.71 -22.82
CA LYS A 149 0.61 3.68 -24.02
C LYS A 149 1.14 2.27 -24.25
N ARG A 150 0.96 1.73 -25.45
CA ARG A 150 1.51 0.42 -25.84
C ARG A 150 3.03 0.44 -25.88
N VAL A 151 3.63 -0.61 -25.38
CA VAL A 151 5.08 -0.83 -25.31
C VAL A 151 5.42 -2.28 -25.68
N ASP A 152 6.67 -2.55 -26.04
CA ASP A 152 7.10 -3.91 -26.38
C ASP A 152 7.43 -4.70 -25.10
N LYS A 153 8.34 -4.21 -24.30
CA LYS A 153 8.86 -4.94 -23.14
C LYS A 153 8.71 -4.16 -21.84
N VAL A 154 8.13 -4.83 -20.85
CA VAL A 154 7.99 -4.31 -19.48
C VAL A 154 8.78 -5.18 -18.51
N LEU A 155 9.43 -4.54 -17.56
CA LEU A 155 10.06 -5.17 -16.40
C LEU A 155 9.35 -4.72 -15.12
N ASP A 156 9.08 -5.67 -14.24
CA ASP A 156 8.59 -5.43 -12.88
C ASP A 156 9.63 -6.02 -11.91
N LEU A 157 10.37 -5.15 -11.23
CA LEU A 157 11.40 -5.53 -10.26
C LEU A 157 10.85 -5.54 -8.85
N CYS A 158 11.30 -6.50 -8.04
CA CYS A 158 10.75 -6.76 -6.71
C CYS A 158 9.25 -7.07 -6.80
N ALA A 159 8.89 -7.91 -7.76
CA ALA A 159 7.53 -8.05 -8.27
C ALA A 159 6.49 -8.52 -7.24
N GLY A 160 6.89 -9.22 -6.18
CA GLY A 160 5.99 -9.68 -5.14
C GLY A 160 4.79 -10.46 -5.71
N SER A 161 3.58 -9.92 -5.58
CA SER A 161 2.36 -10.51 -6.14
C SER A 161 2.32 -10.49 -7.68
N GLY A 162 3.18 -9.73 -8.33
CA GLY A 162 3.20 -9.49 -9.77
C GLY A 162 2.18 -8.44 -10.24
N ILE A 163 1.58 -7.68 -9.33
CA ILE A 163 0.45 -6.80 -9.64
C ILE A 163 0.79 -5.75 -10.71
N GLN A 164 1.94 -5.08 -10.62
CA GLN A 164 2.35 -4.07 -11.60
C GLN A 164 2.51 -4.69 -12.99
N GLY A 165 3.27 -5.76 -13.09
CA GLY A 165 3.52 -6.42 -14.37
C GLY A 165 2.27 -7.07 -14.96
N ILE A 166 1.43 -7.72 -14.15
CA ILE A 166 0.16 -8.32 -14.60
C ILE A 166 -0.80 -7.23 -15.10
N CYS A 167 -0.91 -6.08 -14.40
CA CYS A 167 -1.72 -4.95 -14.88
C CYS A 167 -1.14 -4.33 -16.16
N ALA A 168 0.20 -4.28 -16.30
CA ALA A 168 0.86 -3.78 -17.50
C ALA A 168 0.73 -4.72 -18.71
N ALA A 169 0.39 -6.00 -18.54
CA ALA A 169 0.29 -6.98 -19.62
C ALA A 169 -0.72 -6.62 -20.72
N ASN A 170 -1.76 -5.83 -20.39
CA ASN A 170 -2.77 -5.39 -21.35
C ASN A 170 -2.17 -4.48 -22.45
N LYS A 171 -1.11 -3.75 -22.14
CA LYS A 171 -0.44 -2.79 -23.04
C LYS A 171 0.92 -3.25 -23.55
N ALA A 172 1.47 -4.33 -23.01
CA ALA A 172 2.79 -4.86 -23.35
C ALA A 172 2.69 -6.09 -24.28
N ASN A 173 3.71 -6.28 -25.12
CA ASN A 173 3.87 -7.53 -25.87
C ASN A 173 4.49 -8.61 -24.97
N SER A 174 5.41 -8.23 -24.08
CA SER A 174 6.00 -9.12 -23.10
C SER A 174 6.29 -8.44 -21.78
N VAL A 175 6.15 -9.18 -20.68
CA VAL A 175 6.40 -8.71 -19.31
C VAL A 175 7.30 -9.69 -18.58
N THR A 176 8.39 -9.19 -18.02
CA THR A 176 9.27 -9.96 -17.15
C THR A 176 9.09 -9.48 -15.71
N LEU A 177 8.77 -10.39 -14.80
CA LEU A 177 8.73 -10.16 -13.36
C LEU A 177 10.00 -10.72 -12.75
N VAL A 178 10.64 -10.00 -11.84
CA VAL A 178 11.81 -10.49 -11.11
C VAL A 178 11.53 -10.43 -9.61
N GLU A 179 11.68 -11.56 -8.95
CA GLU A 179 11.42 -11.72 -7.52
C GLU A 179 12.52 -12.58 -6.87
N ILE A 180 13.08 -12.11 -5.76
CA ILE A 180 14.13 -12.80 -5.02
C ILE A 180 13.58 -13.81 -4.00
N ASN A 181 12.39 -13.54 -3.47
CA ASN A 181 11.78 -14.38 -2.44
C ASN A 181 11.13 -15.62 -3.06
N HIS A 182 11.80 -16.76 -2.97
CA HIS A 182 11.29 -18.03 -3.48
C HIS A 182 9.89 -18.42 -2.92
N LYS A 183 9.54 -17.96 -1.72
CA LYS A 183 8.22 -18.21 -1.11
C LYS A 183 7.10 -17.43 -1.81
N THR A 184 7.44 -16.33 -2.47
CA THR A 184 6.52 -15.46 -3.21
C THR A 184 6.21 -16.00 -4.61
N ILE A 185 7.18 -16.66 -5.26
CA ILE A 185 7.06 -17.18 -6.63
C ILE A 185 5.80 -18.01 -6.91
N PRO A 186 5.35 -18.92 -6.03
CA PRO A 186 4.09 -19.64 -6.23
C PRO A 186 2.87 -18.72 -6.36
N PHE A 187 2.80 -17.65 -5.57
CA PHE A 187 1.70 -16.66 -5.64
C PHE A 187 1.75 -15.87 -6.93
N THR A 188 2.94 -15.40 -7.33
CA THR A 188 3.14 -14.70 -8.60
C THR A 188 2.68 -15.55 -9.77
N LYS A 189 3.09 -16.83 -9.83
CA LYS A 189 2.66 -17.79 -10.85
C LYS A 189 1.15 -18.04 -10.81
N PHE A 190 0.58 -18.17 -9.63
CA PHE A 190 -0.86 -18.31 -9.46
C PHE A 190 -1.61 -17.10 -10.02
N ASN A 191 -1.17 -15.89 -9.69
CA ASN A 191 -1.77 -14.65 -10.13
C ASN A 191 -1.64 -14.44 -11.65
N ILE A 192 -0.54 -14.86 -12.27
CA ILE A 192 -0.37 -14.85 -13.73
C ILE A 192 -1.47 -15.69 -14.41
N VAL A 193 -1.68 -16.92 -13.95
CA VAL A 193 -2.70 -17.83 -14.49
C VAL A 193 -4.12 -17.32 -14.17
N LEU A 194 -4.35 -16.82 -12.94
CA LEU A 194 -5.64 -16.30 -12.50
C LEU A 194 -6.10 -15.12 -13.38
N ASN A 195 -5.17 -14.39 -13.98
CA ASN A 195 -5.45 -13.25 -14.84
C ASN A 195 -5.35 -13.55 -16.35
N ASN A 196 -5.18 -14.82 -16.73
CA ASN A 196 -5.09 -15.26 -18.13
C ASN A 196 -4.04 -14.46 -18.93
N VAL A 197 -2.85 -14.23 -18.34
CA VAL A 197 -1.74 -13.49 -18.98
C VAL A 197 -0.47 -14.33 -19.10
N GLU A 198 -0.57 -15.65 -18.95
CA GLU A 198 0.53 -16.58 -19.02
C GLU A 198 1.19 -16.67 -20.40
N ASP A 199 0.60 -16.14 -21.46
CA ASP A 199 1.18 -16.01 -22.78
C ASP A 199 2.23 -14.88 -22.85
N LYS A 200 2.05 -13.81 -22.06
CA LYS A 200 2.87 -12.59 -22.08
C LYS A 200 3.76 -12.41 -20.87
N VAL A 201 3.34 -12.89 -19.70
CA VAL A 201 4.02 -12.62 -18.43
C VAL A 201 4.85 -13.80 -17.98
N ARG A 202 6.11 -13.56 -17.63
CA ARG A 202 7.04 -14.56 -17.10
C ARG A 202 7.66 -14.06 -15.82
N VAL A 203 7.71 -14.92 -14.79
CA VAL A 203 8.44 -14.64 -13.55
C VAL A 203 9.80 -15.33 -13.56
N LYS A 204 10.84 -14.61 -13.21
CA LYS A 204 12.21 -15.07 -12.99
C LYS A 204 12.55 -14.92 -11.51
N GLU A 205 13.03 -15.98 -10.90
CA GLU A 205 13.62 -15.94 -9.58
C GLU A 205 15.03 -15.38 -9.67
N GLY A 206 15.36 -14.41 -8.83
CA GLY A 206 16.70 -13.80 -8.80
C GLY A 206 16.70 -12.40 -8.19
N SER A 207 17.91 -11.87 -8.00
CA SER A 207 18.12 -10.54 -7.45
C SER A 207 18.19 -9.52 -8.60
N LEU A 208 17.26 -8.57 -8.60
CA LEU A 208 17.24 -7.41 -9.49
C LEU A 208 17.53 -7.79 -10.96
N TYR A 209 18.67 -7.39 -11.50
CA TYR A 209 19.05 -7.56 -12.92
C TYR A 209 19.88 -8.81 -13.23
N GLU A 210 20.24 -9.61 -12.21
CA GLU A 210 21.23 -10.72 -12.36
C GLU A 210 20.88 -11.68 -13.49
N ASN A 211 19.60 -12.05 -13.63
CA ASN A 211 19.15 -13.05 -14.61
C ASN A 211 18.59 -12.44 -15.90
N LEU A 212 18.87 -11.16 -16.18
CA LEU A 212 18.34 -10.44 -17.35
C LEU A 212 19.35 -10.30 -18.49
N GLY A 213 20.64 -10.56 -18.25
CA GLY A 213 21.70 -10.40 -19.26
C GLY A 213 21.77 -8.96 -19.77
N ASN A 214 21.67 -8.78 -21.09
CA ASN A 214 21.63 -7.46 -21.74
C ASN A 214 20.23 -7.07 -22.20
N THR A 215 19.19 -7.71 -21.67
CA THR A 215 17.81 -7.36 -22.04
C THR A 215 17.49 -5.94 -21.62
N THR A 216 16.87 -5.19 -22.53
CA THR A 216 16.40 -3.82 -22.29
C THR A 216 14.89 -3.75 -22.36
N PHE A 217 14.32 -2.75 -21.71
CA PHE A 217 12.88 -2.58 -21.52
C PHE A 217 12.44 -1.15 -21.84
N ASP A 218 11.20 -1.02 -22.30
CA ASP A 218 10.59 0.28 -22.57
C ASP A 218 10.02 0.89 -21.30
N GLU A 219 9.55 0.03 -20.38
CA GLU A 219 9.09 0.47 -19.07
C GLU A 219 9.58 -0.49 -17.97
N ILE A 220 9.94 0.12 -16.84
CA ILE A 220 10.34 -0.59 -15.62
C ILE A 220 9.46 -0.09 -14.47
N TYR A 221 8.79 -0.99 -13.78
CA TYR A 221 8.02 -0.72 -12.55
C TYR A 221 8.76 -1.28 -11.37
N VAL A 222 8.79 -0.52 -10.26
CA VAL A 222 9.54 -0.91 -9.08
C VAL A 222 8.82 -0.47 -7.80
N ASN A 223 8.50 -1.44 -6.97
CA ASN A 223 8.14 -1.22 -5.57
C ASN A 223 9.16 -1.96 -4.69
N PRO A 224 10.33 -1.36 -4.43
CA PRO A 224 11.43 -2.05 -3.75
C PRO A 224 11.22 -2.09 -2.23
N PRO A 225 11.97 -2.91 -1.49
CA PRO A 225 12.17 -2.68 -0.07
C PRO A 225 12.87 -1.33 0.15
N PHE A 226 12.23 -0.42 0.90
CA PHE A 226 12.69 0.97 1.08
C PHE A 226 12.74 1.45 2.53
N ILE A 227 12.27 0.64 3.49
CA ILE A 227 12.22 1.06 4.88
C ILE A 227 13.63 1.12 5.45
N ALA A 228 14.04 2.31 5.93
CA ALA A 228 15.28 2.47 6.65
C ALA A 228 15.16 1.85 8.05
N VAL A 229 16.04 0.91 8.38
CA VAL A 229 16.02 0.22 9.67
C VAL A 229 17.41 0.07 10.21
N PRO A 230 17.62 0.00 11.56
CA PRO A 230 18.92 -0.29 12.14
C PRO A 230 19.54 -1.57 11.55
N GLN A 231 20.84 -1.56 11.32
CA GLN A 231 21.58 -2.60 10.60
C GLN A 231 21.43 -4.01 11.20
N ASP A 232 21.29 -4.09 12.53
CA ASP A 232 21.17 -5.36 13.26
C ASP A 232 19.72 -5.86 13.41
N TRP A 233 18.75 -5.18 12.76
CA TRP A 233 17.37 -5.63 12.81
C TRP A 233 17.11 -6.80 11.88
N ASN A 234 16.43 -7.80 12.42
CA ASN A 234 15.76 -8.79 11.59
C ASN A 234 14.40 -8.19 11.16
N PHE A 235 14.35 -7.61 9.97
CA PHE A 235 13.15 -6.97 9.41
C PHE A 235 12.61 -7.78 8.23
N PRO A 236 11.30 -7.71 7.90
CA PRO A 236 10.76 -8.39 6.73
C PRO A 236 11.50 -8.02 5.45
N ILE A 237 11.87 -9.02 4.63
CA ILE A 237 12.64 -8.80 3.39
C ILE A 237 11.94 -7.84 2.43
N ALA A 238 10.61 -7.86 2.39
CA ALA A 238 9.81 -6.99 1.53
C ALA A 238 9.86 -5.50 1.93
N GLY A 239 10.33 -5.19 3.15
CA GLY A 239 10.41 -3.81 3.64
C GLY A 239 11.84 -3.33 3.88
N ASN A 240 12.81 -4.23 4.10
CA ASN A 240 14.16 -3.86 4.52
C ASN A 240 14.97 -3.22 3.39
N GLY A 241 15.07 -1.88 3.40
CA GLY A 241 15.86 -1.09 2.46
C GLY A 241 17.31 -0.81 2.92
N GLY A 242 17.74 -1.45 4.01
CA GLY A 242 19.05 -1.19 4.64
C GLY A 242 19.03 -0.03 5.65
N GLU A 243 20.17 0.34 6.19
CA GLU A 243 20.25 1.31 7.28
C GLU A 243 19.76 2.72 6.89
N ASN A 244 19.95 3.13 5.65
CA ASN A 244 19.45 4.39 5.10
C ASN A 244 18.20 4.24 4.21
N GLY A 245 17.68 3.03 4.05
CA GLY A 245 16.52 2.73 3.20
C GLY A 245 16.78 2.79 1.69
N LEU A 246 18.01 3.12 1.26
CA LEU A 246 18.34 3.37 -0.15
C LEU A 246 19.18 2.26 -0.80
N GLU A 247 19.61 1.25 -0.07
CA GLU A 247 20.54 0.24 -0.58
C GLU A 247 19.98 -0.47 -1.83
N ILE A 248 18.78 -1.00 -1.75
CA ILE A 248 18.12 -1.69 -2.87
C ILE A 248 17.73 -0.69 -3.96
N THR A 249 17.20 0.47 -3.57
CA THR A 249 16.81 1.56 -4.47
C THR A 249 17.96 2.00 -5.36
N LEU A 250 19.15 2.23 -4.80
CA LEU A 250 20.33 2.65 -5.56
C LEU A 250 20.83 1.57 -6.51
N ASN A 251 20.82 0.30 -6.09
CA ASN A 251 21.18 -0.82 -6.98
C ASN A 251 20.24 -0.92 -8.19
N ILE A 252 18.96 -0.60 -8.00
CA ILE A 252 17.98 -0.55 -9.09
C ILE A 252 18.27 0.64 -10.02
N ILE A 253 18.47 1.83 -9.47
CA ILE A 253 18.73 3.06 -10.23
C ILE A 253 19.99 2.92 -11.11
N ARG A 254 21.07 2.35 -10.57
CA ARG A 254 22.32 2.06 -11.31
C ARG A 254 22.08 1.18 -12.52
N GLY A 255 21.10 0.28 -12.47
CA GLY A 255 20.73 -0.60 -13.57
C GLY A 255 19.99 0.09 -14.72
N TYR A 256 19.41 1.28 -14.53
CA TYR A 256 18.60 1.93 -15.57
C TYR A 256 19.41 2.26 -16.83
N LYS A 257 20.67 2.67 -16.71
CA LYS A 257 21.52 2.95 -17.87
C LYS A 257 21.75 1.73 -18.77
N ARG A 258 21.73 0.53 -18.20
CA ARG A 258 21.93 -0.73 -18.95
C ARG A 258 20.61 -1.32 -19.46
N HIS A 259 19.54 -1.21 -18.67
CA HIS A 259 18.32 -1.99 -18.90
C HIS A 259 17.13 -1.17 -19.37
N LEU A 260 17.17 0.18 -19.34
CA LEU A 260 16.11 1.01 -19.88
C LEU A 260 16.45 1.45 -21.31
N ASN A 261 15.54 1.30 -22.25
CA ASN A 261 15.70 1.79 -23.62
C ASN A 261 15.80 3.33 -23.65
N ILE A 262 16.42 3.90 -24.69
CA ILE A 262 16.31 5.34 -24.97
C ILE A 262 14.82 5.68 -25.16
N ASN A 263 14.36 6.75 -24.55
CA ASN A 263 12.95 7.14 -24.41
C ASN A 263 12.10 6.15 -23.58
N GLY A 264 12.70 5.14 -22.97
CA GLY A 264 12.06 4.27 -22.00
C GLY A 264 11.86 4.96 -20.66
N ARG A 265 10.97 4.44 -19.84
CA ARG A 265 10.57 5.03 -18.57
C ARG A 265 10.65 4.04 -17.43
N ALA A 266 11.15 4.49 -16.29
CA ALA A 266 11.04 3.76 -15.04
C ALA A 266 10.15 4.52 -14.05
N TYR A 267 9.37 3.76 -13.29
CA TYR A 267 8.47 4.27 -12.26
C TYR A 267 8.75 3.54 -10.97
N MET A 268 8.92 4.29 -9.89
CA MET A 268 9.23 3.75 -8.57
C MET A 268 8.44 4.49 -7.50
N VAL A 269 8.05 3.78 -6.47
CA VAL A 269 7.51 4.33 -5.23
C VAL A 269 8.40 3.92 -4.07
N GLY A 270 8.37 4.68 -2.99
CA GLY A 270 9.11 4.32 -1.79
C GLY A 270 9.09 5.42 -0.74
N GLU A 271 9.86 5.17 0.31
CA GLU A 271 10.17 6.16 1.33
C GLU A 271 11.68 6.44 1.30
N ALA A 272 12.07 7.65 1.65
CA ALA A 272 13.46 8.05 1.79
C ALA A 272 13.65 8.96 2.99
N ILE A 273 14.64 8.66 3.83
CA ILE A 273 15.03 9.53 4.93
C ILE A 273 15.75 10.77 4.39
N GLY A 274 15.70 11.86 5.16
CA GLY A 274 16.34 13.11 4.80
C GLY A 274 16.26 14.16 5.88
N THR A 275 16.53 15.40 5.48
CA THR A 275 16.42 16.58 6.33
C THR A 275 14.99 17.15 6.28
N GLU A 276 14.72 18.26 6.98
CA GLU A 276 13.46 19.00 6.86
C GLU A 276 13.20 19.56 5.45
N LYS A 277 14.24 19.69 4.62
CA LYS A 277 14.15 20.31 3.30
C LYS A 277 13.89 19.31 2.19
N GLU A 278 14.65 18.19 2.17
CA GLU A 278 14.57 17.21 1.09
C GLU A 278 15.12 15.85 1.54
N PRO A 279 14.67 14.77 0.89
CA PRO A 279 15.21 13.42 1.13
C PRO A 279 16.61 13.26 0.53
N PHE A 280 17.46 12.45 1.15
CA PHE A 280 18.82 12.15 0.64
C PHE A 280 18.81 11.50 -0.75
N LEU A 281 17.71 10.86 -1.12
CA LEU A 281 17.51 10.29 -2.45
C LEU A 281 17.77 11.30 -3.58
N ILE A 282 17.49 12.59 -3.38
CA ILE A 282 17.63 13.60 -4.44
C ILE A 282 19.09 13.74 -4.89
N ASP A 283 20.03 13.79 -3.95
CA ASP A 283 21.46 13.90 -4.27
C ASP A 283 21.99 12.60 -4.90
N GLU A 284 21.51 11.46 -4.44
CA GLU A 284 21.82 10.17 -5.04
C GLU A 284 21.34 10.07 -6.50
N LEU A 285 20.12 10.53 -6.79
CA LEU A 285 19.61 10.58 -8.17
C LEU A 285 20.47 11.46 -9.08
N ARG A 286 20.91 12.62 -8.60
CA ARG A 286 21.82 13.51 -9.34
C ARG A 286 23.14 12.82 -9.66
N THR A 287 23.68 12.10 -8.68
CA THR A 287 24.96 11.40 -8.79
C THR A 287 24.90 10.20 -9.73
N GLU A 288 23.91 9.31 -9.55
CA GLU A 288 23.85 8.04 -10.25
C GLU A 288 23.34 8.13 -11.71
N LEU A 289 22.41 9.04 -11.96
CA LEU A 289 21.77 9.17 -13.27
C LEU A 289 22.39 10.29 -14.14
N GLY A 290 22.88 11.35 -13.50
CA GLY A 290 23.49 12.47 -14.22
C GLY A 290 22.56 13.12 -15.24
N ASN A 291 23.12 13.56 -16.37
CA ASN A 291 22.39 14.30 -17.42
C ASN A 291 21.82 13.42 -18.53
N ASP A 292 21.78 12.10 -18.37
CA ASP A 292 21.25 11.17 -19.37
C ASP A 292 19.77 10.83 -19.12
N PHE A 293 19.16 11.39 -18.07
CA PHE A 293 17.79 11.09 -17.67
C PHE A 293 16.99 12.33 -17.29
N LYS A 294 15.73 12.37 -17.70
CA LYS A 294 14.74 13.29 -17.13
C LYS A 294 14.12 12.63 -15.91
N ILE A 295 14.21 13.30 -14.78
CA ILE A 295 13.82 12.77 -13.47
C ILE A 295 12.72 13.68 -12.92
N THR A 296 11.58 13.12 -12.53
CA THR A 296 10.54 13.81 -11.79
C THR A 296 10.34 13.07 -10.46
N VAL A 297 10.51 13.76 -9.35
CA VAL A 297 10.27 13.26 -8.00
C VAL A 297 9.10 14.01 -7.41
N ILE A 298 8.03 13.29 -7.05
CA ILE A 298 6.88 13.86 -6.34
C ILE A 298 6.98 13.40 -4.89
N LEU A 299 7.11 14.36 -3.97
CA LEU A 299 7.09 14.13 -2.52
C LEU A 299 5.69 14.51 -2.03
N ASP A 300 4.91 13.55 -1.54
CA ASP A 300 3.49 13.79 -1.22
C ASP A 300 3.16 13.62 0.26
N PHE A 301 3.98 12.94 1.02
CA PHE A 301 3.81 12.77 2.44
C PHE A 301 5.16 12.88 3.16
N LYS A 302 5.17 13.55 4.32
CA LYS A 302 6.35 13.70 5.17
C LYS A 302 5.99 13.42 6.62
N PHE A 303 6.83 12.69 7.32
CA PHE A 303 6.71 12.44 8.76
C PHE A 303 8.10 12.42 9.43
N SER A 304 8.13 12.50 10.74
CA SER A 304 9.39 12.54 11.46
C SER A 304 10.13 11.20 11.45
N ILE A 305 11.44 11.24 11.55
CA ILE A 305 12.26 10.03 11.70
C ILE A 305 11.93 9.28 13.00
N GLU A 306 11.45 9.98 14.03
CA GLU A 306 10.95 9.35 15.25
C GLU A 306 9.71 8.51 15.00
N ALA A 307 8.70 9.06 14.30
CA ALA A 307 7.50 8.33 13.92
C ALA A 307 7.84 7.11 13.05
N HIS A 308 8.80 7.27 12.14
CA HIS A 308 9.31 6.16 11.32
C HIS A 308 9.88 5.03 12.17
N LEU A 309 10.76 5.33 13.13
CA LEU A 309 11.36 4.30 13.99
C LEU A 309 10.29 3.60 14.86
N ARG A 310 9.31 4.35 15.38
CA ARG A 310 8.20 3.77 16.17
C ARG A 310 7.35 2.82 15.32
N ARG A 311 6.96 3.24 14.11
CA ARG A 311 6.22 2.41 13.16
C ARG A 311 7.01 1.15 12.80
N SER A 312 8.29 1.28 12.47
CA SER A 312 9.15 0.16 12.12
C SER A 312 9.34 -0.81 13.29
N SER A 313 9.44 -0.29 14.53
CA SER A 313 9.46 -1.10 15.76
C SER A 313 8.17 -1.91 15.90
N TYR A 314 7.01 -1.28 15.70
CA TYR A 314 5.70 -1.94 15.73
C TYR A 314 5.62 -3.06 14.69
N VAL A 315 6.00 -2.78 13.45
CA VAL A 315 6.01 -3.79 12.35
C VAL A 315 6.94 -4.96 12.70
N ALA A 316 8.18 -4.68 13.12
CA ALA A 316 9.16 -5.72 13.44
C ALA A 316 8.70 -6.66 14.56
N ILE A 317 8.08 -6.13 15.61
CA ILE A 317 7.54 -6.94 16.72
C ILE A 317 6.31 -7.74 16.27
N ASN A 318 5.35 -7.10 15.64
CA ASN A 318 4.08 -7.76 15.27
C ASN A 318 4.26 -8.82 14.19
N MET A 319 5.22 -8.65 13.28
CA MET A 319 5.57 -9.68 12.31
C MET A 319 6.49 -10.78 12.90
N GLY A 320 6.79 -10.72 14.20
CA GLY A 320 7.60 -11.72 14.90
C GLY A 320 9.07 -11.77 14.45
N LYS A 321 9.58 -10.67 13.90
CA LYS A 321 10.97 -10.55 13.44
C LYS A 321 11.94 -10.14 14.53
N MET A 322 11.46 -9.40 15.53
CA MET A 322 12.26 -8.97 16.66
C MET A 322 11.67 -9.48 17.96
N ASN A 323 12.54 -9.93 18.88
CA ASN A 323 12.17 -10.25 20.23
C ASN A 323 12.11 -8.97 21.07
N GLY A 324 10.99 -8.75 21.72
CA GLY A 324 10.74 -7.62 22.61
C GLY A 324 9.37 -7.79 23.22
N LYS A 325 9.11 -7.11 24.34
CA LYS A 325 7.80 -7.17 24.97
C LYS A 325 6.79 -6.32 24.21
N ASN A 326 7.25 -5.19 23.70
CA ASN A 326 6.44 -4.27 22.90
C ASN A 326 7.32 -3.35 22.01
N ALA A 327 6.67 -2.60 21.14
CA ALA A 327 7.34 -1.71 20.19
C ALA A 327 8.06 -0.52 20.87
N ASP A 328 7.57 -0.06 22.02
CA ASP A 328 8.19 1.06 22.77
C ASP A 328 9.54 0.66 23.34
N GLU A 329 9.69 -0.56 23.88
CA GLU A 329 11.00 -1.08 24.32
C GLU A 329 12.01 -1.15 23.19
N LEU A 330 11.56 -1.58 22.00
CA LEU A 330 12.41 -1.63 20.82
C LEU A 330 12.81 -0.22 20.36
N PHE A 331 11.85 0.71 20.33
CA PHE A 331 12.10 2.11 20.04
C PHE A 331 13.14 2.72 20.98
N GLU A 332 12.98 2.58 22.29
CA GLU A 332 13.91 3.12 23.28
C GLU A 332 15.33 2.55 23.13
N LYS A 333 15.44 1.27 22.80
CA LYS A 333 16.72 0.62 22.53
C LYS A 333 17.45 1.22 21.33
N TYR A 334 16.73 1.63 20.31
CA TYR A 334 17.31 2.06 19.03
C TYR A 334 17.18 3.57 18.74
N LYS A 335 16.65 4.36 19.66
CA LYS A 335 16.48 5.81 19.46
C LYS A 335 17.76 6.56 19.10
N ASP A 336 18.93 6.06 19.51
CA ASP A 336 20.23 6.65 19.13
C ASP A 336 20.60 6.40 17.66
N TRP A 337 19.96 5.43 16.98
CA TRP A 337 20.08 5.26 15.54
C TRP A 337 19.60 6.51 14.78
N ILE A 338 18.58 7.21 15.28
CA ILE A 338 18.09 8.47 14.69
C ILE A 338 19.23 9.49 14.52
N LYS A 339 20.09 9.61 15.53
CA LYS A 339 21.27 10.50 15.46
C LYS A 339 22.31 9.99 14.47
N LYS A 340 22.51 8.67 14.41
CA LYS A 340 23.47 8.02 13.51
C LYS A 340 23.14 8.27 12.05
N VAL A 341 21.86 8.14 11.66
CA VAL A 341 21.44 8.36 10.27
C VAL A 341 21.40 9.83 9.88
N ASN A 342 21.53 10.75 10.83
CA ASN A 342 21.54 12.20 10.60
C ASN A 342 20.36 12.71 9.78
N ALA A 343 19.19 12.12 10.00
CA ALA A 343 17.94 12.48 9.34
C ALA A 343 16.94 13.05 10.36
N THR A 344 16.07 13.93 9.91
CA THR A 344 14.96 14.49 10.72
C THR A 344 13.60 14.02 10.21
N SER A 345 13.53 13.71 8.92
CA SER A 345 12.27 13.45 8.22
C SER A 345 12.37 12.22 7.33
N VAL A 346 11.21 11.64 7.05
CA VAL A 346 11.01 10.61 6.03
C VAL A 346 9.98 11.12 5.04
N TYR A 347 10.23 10.91 3.78
CA TYR A 347 9.39 11.34 2.67
C TYR A 347 8.87 10.15 1.88
N ASN A 348 7.57 10.09 1.65
CA ASN A 348 7.05 9.21 0.62
C ASN A 348 7.28 9.86 -0.74
N TYR A 349 7.76 9.09 -1.69
CA TYR A 349 8.02 9.58 -3.03
C TYR A 349 7.35 8.72 -4.11
N TYR A 350 7.03 9.39 -5.22
CA TYR A 350 6.79 8.77 -6.51
C TYR A 350 7.86 9.30 -7.48
N LEU A 351 8.64 8.39 -8.05
CA LEU A 351 9.74 8.68 -8.95
C LEU A 351 9.40 8.23 -10.36
N LYS A 352 9.53 9.14 -11.31
CA LYS A 352 9.53 8.86 -12.74
C LYS A 352 10.90 9.21 -13.32
N VAL A 353 11.50 8.26 -14.02
CA VAL A 353 12.77 8.42 -14.72
C VAL A 353 12.54 8.12 -16.20
N GLU A 354 12.93 9.02 -17.09
CA GLU A 354 12.91 8.82 -18.54
C GLU A 354 14.33 8.91 -19.08
N ARG A 355 14.78 7.85 -19.77
CA ARG A 355 16.11 7.84 -20.39
C ARG A 355 16.09 8.71 -21.64
N THR A 356 16.97 9.71 -21.68
CA THR A 356 17.08 10.67 -22.79
C THR A 356 18.28 10.36 -23.67
N GLN A 357 18.47 11.16 -24.72
CA GLN A 357 19.77 11.28 -25.37
C GLN A 357 20.78 11.88 -24.38
N PRO A 358 22.08 11.59 -24.52
CA PRO A 358 23.12 12.12 -23.65
C PRO A 358 23.04 13.64 -23.49
N ALA A 359 23.29 14.11 -22.28
CA ALA A 359 23.27 15.52 -21.88
C ALA A 359 21.92 16.28 -22.05
N GLN A 360 20.79 15.56 -22.16
CA GLN A 360 19.44 16.16 -22.21
C GLN A 360 18.63 15.92 -20.94
N GLY A 361 19.27 15.46 -19.88
CA GLY A 361 18.63 15.15 -18.61
C GLY A 361 18.33 16.39 -17.78
N SER A 362 17.43 16.21 -16.85
CA SER A 362 17.04 17.23 -15.84
C SER A 362 16.42 16.53 -14.63
N ILE A 363 16.44 17.20 -13.48
CA ILE A 363 15.71 16.77 -12.29
C ILE A 363 14.73 17.84 -11.86
N GLU A 364 13.48 17.43 -11.66
CA GLU A 364 12.40 18.24 -11.13
C GLU A 364 11.89 17.59 -9.85
N VAL A 365 11.81 18.37 -8.76
CA VAL A 365 11.27 17.92 -7.47
C VAL A 365 9.99 18.70 -7.20
N ILE A 366 8.86 17.99 -7.15
CA ILE A 366 7.55 18.53 -6.82
C ILE A 366 7.27 18.17 -5.36
N ASN A 367 7.45 19.14 -4.47
CA ASN A 367 7.20 18.93 -3.05
C ASN A 367 5.76 19.32 -2.70
N MET A 368 4.93 18.32 -2.40
CA MET A 368 3.53 18.47 -2.00
C MET A 368 3.33 18.22 -0.50
N THR A 369 4.41 18.02 0.27
CA THR A 369 4.30 17.74 1.70
C THR A 369 3.74 18.92 2.48
N THR A 370 3.08 18.63 3.59
CA THR A 370 2.46 19.67 4.41
C THR A 370 3.47 20.48 5.22
N THR A 371 3.11 21.73 5.51
CA THR A 371 3.82 22.57 6.50
C THR A 371 3.12 22.59 7.85
N TRP A 372 2.07 21.79 8.05
CA TRP A 372 1.38 21.69 9.32
C TRP A 372 2.17 20.83 10.31
N SER A 373 2.11 21.21 11.58
CA SER A 373 2.74 20.53 12.71
C SER A 373 1.73 20.27 13.82
N LYS A 374 2.09 19.44 14.79
CA LYS A 374 1.27 19.11 15.96
C LYS A 374 0.82 20.34 16.78
N ASP A 375 1.62 21.40 16.78
CA ASP A 375 1.41 22.61 17.58
C ASP A 375 0.53 23.64 16.86
N ASP A 376 0.18 23.39 15.59
CA ASP A 376 -0.68 24.29 14.84
C ASP A 376 -2.14 24.15 15.25
N VAL A 377 -2.84 25.27 15.23
CA VAL A 377 -4.27 25.36 15.53
C VAL A 377 -5.05 25.47 14.21
N PRO A 378 -5.81 24.42 13.83
CA PRO A 378 -6.69 24.51 12.67
C PRO A 378 -7.94 25.34 12.97
N VAL A 379 -8.37 26.15 12.01
CA VAL A 379 -9.60 26.95 12.07
C VAL A 379 -10.46 26.62 10.86
N LEU A 380 -11.72 26.26 11.08
CA LEU A 380 -12.67 26.10 9.98
C LEU A 380 -12.96 27.45 9.34
N LYS A 381 -12.86 27.53 8.02
CA LYS A 381 -13.30 28.70 7.28
C LYS A 381 -14.82 28.85 7.39
N ASN A 382 -15.30 30.10 7.31
CA ASN A 382 -16.69 30.42 7.56
C ASN A 382 -17.64 29.50 6.78
N ASN A 383 -18.57 28.84 7.49
CA ASN A 383 -19.50 27.81 6.97
C ASN A 383 -20.43 28.25 5.82
N LYS A 384 -20.43 29.54 5.43
CA LYS A 384 -21.15 29.99 4.22
C LYS A 384 -20.58 29.44 2.93
N ASP A 385 -19.31 29.00 2.95
CA ASP A 385 -18.61 28.54 1.75
C ASP A 385 -18.70 27.04 1.51
N PHE A 386 -19.03 26.24 2.52
CA PHE A 386 -19.17 24.78 2.38
C PHE A 386 -20.10 24.18 3.43
N GLN A 387 -20.65 23.00 3.15
CA GLN A 387 -21.50 22.23 4.04
C GLN A 387 -21.02 20.77 4.09
N ILE A 388 -21.04 20.16 5.27
CA ILE A 388 -20.87 18.73 5.41
C ILE A 388 -22.25 18.09 5.20
N GLN A 389 -22.40 17.29 4.16
CA GLN A 389 -23.64 16.58 3.83
C GLN A 389 -23.46 15.08 4.05
N LYS A 390 -24.50 14.45 4.57
CA LYS A 390 -24.60 13.00 4.70
C LYS A 390 -25.26 12.44 3.45
N PHE A 391 -24.55 11.56 2.76
CA PHE A 391 -25.07 10.72 1.70
C PHE A 391 -25.42 9.33 2.25
N PRO A 392 -26.16 8.48 1.55
CA PRO A 392 -26.53 7.17 2.07
C PRO A 392 -25.37 6.29 2.53
N GLN A 393 -24.17 6.51 1.98
CA GLN A 393 -23.02 5.64 2.17
C GLN A 393 -21.74 6.36 2.66
N TYR A 394 -21.74 7.71 2.73
CA TYR A 394 -20.58 8.50 3.14
C TYR A 394 -20.97 9.92 3.55
N TYR A 395 -20.03 10.63 4.14
CA TYR A 395 -20.12 12.07 4.34
C TYR A 395 -19.25 12.78 3.29
N ALA A 396 -19.65 13.97 2.88
CA ALA A 396 -18.86 14.78 1.95
C ALA A 396 -18.93 16.27 2.32
N ILE A 397 -17.87 16.98 2.00
CA ILE A 397 -17.87 18.43 1.99
C ILE A 397 -18.35 18.89 0.63
N CYS A 398 -19.42 19.67 0.62
CA CYS A 398 -20.04 20.20 -0.59
C CYS A 398 -19.89 21.73 -0.63
N ARG A 399 -19.56 22.27 -1.81
CA ARG A 399 -19.52 23.71 -2.09
C ARG A 399 -20.30 24.00 -3.35
N ASN A 400 -21.25 24.93 -3.27
CA ASN A 400 -22.13 25.28 -4.41
C ASN A 400 -22.81 24.03 -5.05
N GLY A 401 -23.28 23.09 -4.24
CA GLY A 401 -23.90 21.86 -4.68
C GLY A 401 -22.98 20.80 -5.28
N LYS A 402 -21.65 21.06 -5.31
CA LYS A 402 -20.65 20.09 -5.81
C LYS A 402 -19.88 19.47 -4.64
N ILE A 403 -19.63 18.16 -4.72
CA ILE A 403 -18.75 17.44 -3.78
C ILE A 403 -17.31 17.91 -4.06
N ILE A 404 -16.64 18.43 -3.03
CA ILE A 404 -15.23 18.84 -3.08
C ILE A 404 -14.30 17.93 -2.30
N ALA A 405 -14.84 17.17 -1.35
CA ALA A 405 -14.12 16.13 -0.62
C ALA A 405 -15.11 15.08 -0.09
N GLN A 406 -14.80 13.83 -0.29
CA GLN A 406 -15.44 12.74 0.44
C GLN A 406 -14.69 12.57 1.77
N LEU A 407 -15.41 12.31 2.85
CA LEU A 407 -14.87 12.17 4.19
C LEU A 407 -15.02 10.73 4.66
N ASP A 408 -13.94 10.18 5.18
CA ASP A 408 -13.99 9.01 6.06
C ASP A 408 -14.41 9.42 7.47
N ASP A 409 -14.75 8.44 8.29
CA ASP A 409 -15.23 8.66 9.65
C ASP A 409 -14.15 9.30 10.54
N ALA A 410 -12.87 9.00 10.32
CA ALA A 410 -11.77 9.58 11.06
C ALA A 410 -11.61 11.08 10.76
N THR A 411 -11.57 11.44 9.48
CA THR A 411 -11.49 12.84 9.05
C THR A 411 -12.73 13.64 9.45
N LEU A 412 -13.92 13.05 9.34
CA LEU A 412 -15.16 13.68 9.80
C LEU A 412 -15.12 13.95 11.32
N THR A 413 -14.68 12.99 12.11
CA THR A 413 -14.59 13.12 13.56
C THR A 413 -13.56 14.16 13.96
N PHE A 414 -12.42 14.19 13.26
CA PHE A 414 -11.40 15.22 13.41
C PHE A 414 -11.94 16.63 13.09
N ILE A 415 -12.58 16.81 11.95
CA ILE A 415 -13.16 18.12 11.55
C ILE A 415 -14.15 18.63 12.58
N LYS A 416 -14.98 17.76 13.14
CA LYS A 416 -15.95 18.14 14.20
C LYS A 416 -15.29 18.64 15.48
N LYS A 417 -14.01 18.36 15.72
CA LYS A 417 -13.26 18.83 16.88
C LYS A 417 -12.50 20.13 16.64
N ILE A 418 -12.44 20.61 15.40
CA ILE A 418 -11.79 21.86 15.07
C ILE A 418 -12.65 23.03 15.62
N ASP A 419 -12.16 23.65 16.68
CA ASP A 419 -12.81 24.78 17.36
C ASP A 419 -12.05 26.12 17.21
N GLY A 420 -10.91 26.10 16.52
CA GLY A 420 -10.03 27.25 16.32
C GLY A 420 -9.20 27.61 17.56
N LYS A 421 -9.15 26.76 18.58
CA LYS A 421 -8.41 26.98 19.83
C LYS A 421 -7.42 25.87 20.12
N LEU A 422 -7.81 24.64 19.85
CA LEU A 422 -7.02 23.44 20.14
C LEU A 422 -5.97 23.24 19.06
N THR A 423 -4.77 22.84 19.48
CA THR A 423 -3.74 22.33 18.59
C THR A 423 -4.12 20.97 18.02
N ILE A 424 -3.45 20.55 16.95
CA ILE A 424 -3.66 19.22 16.37
C ILE A 424 -3.39 18.11 17.42
N GLU A 425 -2.37 18.28 18.27
CA GLU A 425 -2.06 17.34 19.34
C GLU A 425 -3.15 17.29 20.40
N GLU A 426 -3.71 18.44 20.82
CA GLU A 426 -4.81 18.50 21.78
C GLU A 426 -6.11 17.91 21.20
N ILE A 427 -6.38 18.10 19.91
CA ILE A 427 -7.51 17.45 19.23
C ILE A 427 -7.32 15.93 19.26
N TYR A 428 -6.13 15.42 18.94
CA TYR A 428 -5.84 14.00 19.00
C TYR A 428 -6.07 13.43 20.41
N GLN A 429 -5.61 14.10 21.46
CA GLN A 429 -5.84 13.68 22.83
C GLN A 429 -7.33 13.54 23.15
N LYS A 430 -8.16 14.53 22.78
CA LYS A 430 -9.62 14.44 22.95
C LYS A 430 -10.25 13.28 22.16
N LEU A 431 -9.77 12.99 20.96
CA LEU A 431 -10.24 11.83 20.20
C LEU A 431 -9.93 10.51 20.92
N CYS A 432 -8.76 10.40 21.55
CA CYS A 432 -8.37 9.22 22.33
C CYS A 432 -9.19 9.07 23.61
N GLU A 433 -9.53 10.16 24.29
CA GLU A 433 -10.37 10.16 25.50
C GLU A 433 -11.79 9.68 25.20
N GLU A 434 -12.36 10.12 24.06
CA GLU A 434 -13.70 9.75 23.63
C GLU A 434 -13.79 8.34 23.05
N ASN A 435 -12.73 7.87 22.44
CA ASN A 435 -12.66 6.54 21.84
C ASN A 435 -11.32 5.85 22.17
N LYS A 436 -11.34 5.03 23.22
CA LYS A 436 -10.16 4.30 23.71
C LYS A 436 -9.52 3.40 22.64
N ASN A 437 -10.26 3.06 21.57
CA ASN A 437 -9.73 2.28 20.47
C ASN A 437 -8.80 3.11 19.55
N VAL A 438 -8.97 4.41 19.43
CA VAL A 438 -8.11 5.28 18.60
C VAL A 438 -6.64 5.18 19.04
N ALA A 439 -6.38 5.09 20.31
CA ALA A 439 -5.02 5.00 20.86
C ALA A 439 -4.29 3.67 20.56
N ASN A 440 -4.99 2.64 20.10
CA ASN A 440 -4.44 1.28 19.95
C ASN A 440 -3.91 0.96 18.54
N TYR A 441 -4.12 1.84 17.55
CA TYR A 441 -3.92 1.49 16.13
C TYR A 441 -2.66 2.06 15.49
N LEU A 442 -2.26 3.26 15.90
CA LEU A 442 -1.05 3.92 15.42
C LEU A 442 -0.24 4.44 16.59
N PRO A 443 1.09 4.42 16.52
CA PRO A 443 1.91 5.16 17.46
C PRO A 443 1.44 6.61 17.51
N ARG A 444 1.36 7.20 18.72
CA ARG A 444 0.82 8.56 18.93
C ARG A 444 1.42 9.60 17.98
N VAL A 445 2.73 9.55 17.75
CA VAL A 445 3.43 10.49 16.88
C VAL A 445 2.95 10.35 15.43
N GLU A 446 2.84 9.12 14.91
CA GLU A 446 2.36 8.86 13.55
C GLU A 446 0.90 9.31 13.36
N ALA A 447 0.04 9.08 14.34
CA ALA A 447 -1.35 9.53 14.29
C ALA A 447 -1.45 11.06 14.24
N ILE A 448 -0.68 11.77 15.06
CA ILE A 448 -0.65 13.24 15.09
C ILE A 448 -0.11 13.80 13.76
N GLU A 449 0.94 13.22 13.20
CA GLU A 449 1.50 13.62 11.91
C GLU A 449 0.52 13.35 10.76
N SER A 450 -0.23 12.26 10.80
CA SER A 450 -1.30 11.97 9.86
C SER A 450 -2.43 13.01 9.91
N LEU A 451 -2.78 13.50 11.11
CA LEU A 451 -3.74 14.60 11.25
C LEU A 451 -3.17 15.92 10.71
N ALA A 452 -1.88 16.17 10.86
CA ALA A 452 -1.21 17.34 10.28
C ALA A 452 -1.26 17.29 8.74
N GLU A 453 -1.02 16.13 8.14
CA GLU A 453 -1.17 15.93 6.69
C GLU A 453 -2.62 16.10 6.22
N ALA A 454 -3.60 15.58 6.98
CA ALA A 454 -5.01 15.82 6.71
C ALA A 454 -5.34 17.34 6.72
N CYS A 455 -4.76 18.10 7.65
CA CYS A 455 -4.87 19.55 7.66
C CYS A 455 -4.30 20.20 6.39
N GLY A 456 -3.16 19.71 5.89
CA GLY A 456 -2.58 20.16 4.61
C GLY A 456 -3.57 19.97 3.46
N THR A 457 -4.17 18.80 3.34
CA THR A 457 -5.18 18.47 2.35
C THR A 457 -6.43 19.34 2.47
N LEU A 458 -6.95 19.54 3.67
CA LEU A 458 -8.11 20.38 3.94
C LEU A 458 -7.84 21.86 3.63
N LYS A 459 -6.61 22.35 3.92
CA LYS A 459 -6.18 23.70 3.55
C LYS A 459 -6.10 23.88 2.04
N ALA A 460 -5.52 22.93 1.32
CA ALA A 460 -5.43 22.97 -0.14
C ALA A 460 -6.82 23.05 -0.81
N ARG A 461 -7.84 22.45 -0.17
CA ARG A 461 -9.26 22.52 -0.59
C ARG A 461 -10.01 23.74 -0.04
N ASN A 462 -9.31 24.65 0.61
CA ASN A 462 -9.86 25.88 1.19
C ASN A 462 -10.96 25.62 2.24
N ILE A 463 -10.81 24.57 3.06
CA ILE A 463 -11.76 24.18 4.12
C ILE A 463 -11.31 24.73 5.46
N ILE A 464 -10.00 24.67 5.74
CA ILE A 464 -9.40 25.19 6.96
C ILE A 464 -8.26 26.17 6.67
N GLU A 465 -7.86 26.90 7.69
CA GLU A 465 -6.64 27.72 7.72
C GLU A 465 -5.94 27.59 9.08
N LYS A 466 -4.67 27.97 9.15
CA LYS A 466 -3.95 28.08 10.42
C LYS A 466 -4.41 29.32 11.17
N CYS A 467 -4.59 29.16 12.48
CA CYS A 467 -4.73 30.32 13.37
C CYS A 467 -3.39 31.07 13.39
N ASN A 468 -3.41 32.32 12.92
CA ASN A 468 -2.28 33.23 13.13
C ASN A 468 -2.34 33.67 14.61
N ARG A 469 -1.58 33.00 15.46
CA ARG A 469 -1.34 33.51 16.83
C ARG A 469 -0.41 34.72 16.66
N ASN A 470 -0.98 35.95 16.72
CA ASN A 470 -0.21 37.17 16.91
C ASN A 470 0.47 37.16 18.29
#